data_597555d44e9a9b8adaa4f9ff61472568
#
_entry.id   597555d44e9a9b8adaa4f9ff61472568
#
_cell.length_a   1.000
_cell.length_b   1.000
_cell.length_c   1.000
_cell.angle_alpha   90.00
_cell.angle_beta   90.00
_cell.angle_gamma   90.00
#
_symmetry.space_group_name_H-M   'P 1'
#
loop_
_entity.id
_entity.type
_entity.pdbx_description
1 polymer ?
#
loop_
_entity_poly.entity_id
_entity_poly.type
_entity_poly.pdbx_seq_one_letter_code
_entity_poly.pdbx_strand_id
1 'polypeptide(L)'
;QSLIFISNEGNFGSSNGSISVFQGKSKIQEIKNVGDVVQSILVHDEKLIAIVNNSHLIKIYQITKQGLRLPGIKVSTQNSSPREMVVQDNKLYFTNHNTQDIKILNLTTYFIEDAIKVDGLPESIVSDGKNLWVAINMNEDWSSATSVQKINIASKTIIKTFEVGKGPQQLLVDEDFLWVSRTYYNDNFTKTFFGTSQINMITGEVKILEYGKGSVCGGDLFKTDGLVYRTYNGGVAPLNAELMIEPLGKIGSYNSNNLYSANGTEEKIFLGITSDYQEPDTVFVHNNFGELEHEYIVGASPGDYAVWTIN
;
A
#
# COMPACT_ATOMS: atom_id res chain seq x y z
N GLN A 1 14.89 -8.12 17.79
CA GLN A 1 13.79 -7.29 18.30
C GLN A 1 13.38 -6.31 17.21
N SER A 2 12.08 -6.13 16.93
CA SER A 2 11.59 -5.28 15.86
C SER A 2 10.68 -4.18 16.38
N LEU A 3 10.60 -3.07 15.64
CA LEU A 3 9.57 -2.06 15.77
C LEU A 3 8.55 -2.25 14.63
N ILE A 4 7.28 -2.14 14.98
CA ILE A 4 6.17 -2.19 14.05
C ILE A 4 5.56 -0.79 14.01
N PHE A 5 5.44 -0.23 12.81
CA PHE A 5 4.81 1.04 12.54
C PHE A 5 3.48 0.79 11.86
N ILE A 6 2.45 1.48 12.30
CA ILE A 6 1.10 1.42 11.71
C ILE A 6 0.69 2.85 11.40
N SER A 7 0.42 3.13 10.11
CA SER A 7 -0.22 4.38 9.73
C SER A 7 -1.71 4.30 10.02
N ASN A 8 -2.23 5.35 10.61
CA ASN A 8 -3.66 5.55 10.79
C ASN A 8 -4.03 6.77 9.94
N GLU A 9 -4.83 6.55 8.91
CA GLU A 9 -5.13 7.62 7.95
C GLU A 9 -5.83 8.81 8.62
N GLY A 10 -6.64 8.53 9.63
CA GLY A 10 -7.52 9.51 10.25
C GLY A 10 -8.75 9.79 9.39
N ASN A 11 -9.42 10.88 9.67
CA ASN A 11 -10.62 11.30 8.94
C ASN A 11 -10.27 12.35 7.88
N PHE A 12 -10.70 12.13 6.66
CA PHE A 12 -10.50 13.06 5.56
C PHE A 12 -10.97 14.49 5.92
N GLY A 13 -10.11 15.47 5.72
CA GLY A 13 -10.36 16.87 6.06
C GLY A 13 -10.13 17.26 7.53
N SER A 14 -9.75 16.30 8.39
CA SER A 14 -9.59 16.55 9.83
C SER A 14 -8.15 16.72 10.28
N SER A 15 -7.18 16.40 9.45
CA SER A 15 -5.73 16.47 9.74
C SER A 15 -5.32 15.70 11.02
N ASN A 16 -6.05 14.66 11.37
CA ASN A 16 -5.87 13.87 12.58
C ASN A 16 -5.18 12.51 12.35
N GLY A 17 -4.65 12.28 11.16
CA GLY A 17 -3.86 11.08 10.88
C GLY A 17 -2.70 10.91 11.84
N SER A 18 -2.35 9.68 12.17
CA SER A 18 -1.36 9.35 13.19
C SER A 18 -0.47 8.18 12.79
N ILE A 19 0.62 7.97 13.52
CA ILE A 19 1.49 6.78 13.40
C ILE A 19 1.60 6.16 14.78
N SER A 20 1.20 4.90 14.92
CA SER A 20 1.38 4.09 16.11
C SER A 20 2.65 3.26 16.00
N VAL A 21 3.45 3.21 17.07
CA VAL A 21 4.71 2.46 17.12
C VAL A 21 4.65 1.42 18.22
N PHE A 22 4.89 0.16 17.85
CA PHE A 22 4.87 -0.96 18.77
C PHE A 22 6.22 -1.67 18.83
N GLN A 23 6.51 -2.21 20.01
CA GLN A 23 7.61 -3.14 20.27
C GLN A 23 7.04 -4.37 20.97
N GLY A 24 7.07 -5.52 20.31
CA GLY A 24 6.28 -6.66 20.74
C GLY A 24 4.79 -6.31 20.88
N LYS A 25 4.21 -6.52 22.06
CA LYS A 25 2.80 -6.19 22.33
C LYS A 25 2.57 -4.76 22.87
N SER A 26 3.64 -4.02 23.12
CA SER A 26 3.57 -2.72 23.79
C SER A 26 3.57 -1.57 22.80
N LYS A 27 2.58 -0.68 22.89
CA LYS A 27 2.64 0.62 22.20
C LYS A 27 3.70 1.48 22.93
N ILE A 28 4.78 1.81 22.26
CA ILE A 28 5.88 2.59 22.83
C ILE A 28 5.84 4.06 22.45
N GLN A 29 5.14 4.37 21.34
CA GLN A 29 4.98 5.75 20.88
C GLN A 29 3.71 5.90 20.05
N GLU A 30 3.13 7.08 20.05
CA GLU A 30 2.08 7.50 19.13
C GLU A 30 2.36 8.93 18.67
N ILE A 31 2.45 9.13 17.37
CA ILE A 31 2.65 10.45 16.78
C ILE A 31 1.30 10.90 16.23
N LYS A 32 0.67 11.83 16.93
CA LYS A 32 -0.62 12.41 16.56
C LYS A 32 -0.47 13.61 15.62
N ASN A 33 -1.53 13.91 14.88
CA ASN A 33 -1.60 15.07 13.98
C ASN A 33 -0.45 15.09 12.97
N VAL A 34 -0.13 13.92 12.40
CA VAL A 34 0.88 13.79 11.33
C VAL A 34 0.44 14.61 10.12
N GLY A 35 -0.85 14.61 9.83
CA GLY A 35 -1.51 15.37 8.78
C GLY A 35 -2.83 14.73 8.36
N ASP A 36 -3.34 15.15 7.23
CA ASP A 36 -4.60 14.67 6.68
C ASP A 36 -4.35 13.49 5.73
N VAL A 37 -4.85 12.33 6.10
CA VAL A 37 -4.67 11.03 5.44
C VAL A 37 -3.21 10.58 5.37
N VAL A 38 -2.74 9.88 6.42
CA VAL A 38 -1.43 9.19 6.42
C VAL A 38 -1.57 7.93 5.59
N GLN A 39 -1.39 8.06 4.28
CA GLN A 39 -1.75 7.09 3.24
C GLN A 39 -0.88 5.83 3.24
N SER A 40 0.43 6.02 3.21
CA SER A 40 1.37 4.90 3.17
C SER A 40 2.63 5.20 3.96
N ILE A 41 3.29 4.14 4.44
CA ILE A 41 4.55 4.20 5.20
C ILE A 41 5.55 3.18 4.66
N LEU A 42 6.83 3.53 4.68
CA LEU A 42 7.91 2.66 4.23
C LEU A 42 9.13 2.84 5.12
N VAL A 43 9.75 1.73 5.51
CA VAL A 43 11.06 1.72 6.18
C VAL A 43 12.16 1.60 5.13
N HIS A 44 13.09 2.55 5.13
CA HIS A 44 14.31 2.48 4.34
C HIS A 44 15.52 2.86 5.21
N ASP A 45 16.46 1.94 5.35
CA ASP A 45 17.54 2.04 6.32
C ASP A 45 16.99 2.29 7.74
N GLU A 46 17.46 3.34 8.39
CA GLU A 46 17.00 3.78 9.71
C GLU A 46 15.98 4.93 9.61
N LYS A 47 15.18 4.98 8.54
CA LYS A 47 14.17 6.02 8.33
C LYS A 47 12.79 5.40 8.11
N LEU A 48 11.79 5.98 8.74
CA LEU A 48 10.40 5.80 8.38
C LEU A 48 9.97 6.97 7.48
N ILE A 49 9.53 6.65 6.28
CA ILE A 49 8.99 7.61 5.31
C ILE A 49 7.48 7.45 5.33
N ALA A 50 6.75 8.56 5.44
CA ALA A 50 5.29 8.56 5.45
C ALA A 50 4.75 9.55 4.41
N ILE A 51 3.88 9.06 3.53
CA ILE A 51 3.08 9.87 2.62
C ILE A 51 1.84 10.37 3.37
N VAL A 52 1.62 11.68 3.31
CA VAL A 52 0.43 12.35 3.88
C VAL A 52 -0.36 12.96 2.74
N ASN A 53 -1.31 12.18 2.23
CA ASN A 53 -1.98 12.38 0.94
C ASN A 53 -2.64 13.76 0.82
N ASN A 54 -3.64 14.05 1.62
CA ASN A 54 -4.44 15.27 1.51
C ASN A 54 -3.72 16.51 2.11
N SER A 55 -2.64 16.30 2.86
CA SER A 55 -1.74 17.38 3.27
C SER A 55 -0.65 17.68 2.24
N HIS A 56 -0.55 16.89 1.18
CA HIS A 56 0.45 17.01 0.12
C HIS A 56 1.88 17.05 0.65
N LEU A 57 2.21 16.11 1.52
CA LEU A 57 3.49 16.07 2.23
C LEU A 57 4.09 14.67 2.21
N ILE A 58 5.42 14.64 2.30
CA ILE A 58 6.18 13.48 2.77
C ILE A 58 6.81 13.86 4.10
N LYS A 59 6.67 12.99 5.10
CA LYS A 59 7.38 13.10 6.38
C LYS A 59 8.40 11.99 6.52
N ILE A 60 9.59 12.33 7.02
CA ILE A 60 10.68 11.38 7.18
C ILE A 60 11.19 11.48 8.61
N TYR A 61 11.16 10.36 9.32
CA TYR A 61 11.55 10.24 10.70
C TYR A 61 12.77 9.33 10.83
N GLN A 62 13.77 9.74 11.62
CA GLN A 62 14.85 8.82 12.02
C GLN A 62 14.29 7.79 12.99
N ILE A 63 14.52 6.50 12.70
CA ILE A 63 14.18 5.39 13.59
C ILE A 63 15.29 5.24 14.63
N THR A 64 14.90 5.01 15.87
CA THR A 64 15.77 4.65 16.99
C THR A 64 15.19 3.45 17.71
N LYS A 65 15.97 2.82 18.60
CA LYS A 65 15.46 1.70 19.44
C LYS A 65 14.28 2.11 20.35
N GLN A 66 14.08 3.40 20.59
CA GLN A 66 13.01 3.94 21.42
C GLN A 66 11.81 4.46 20.61
N GLY A 67 11.82 4.30 19.29
CA GLY A 67 10.78 4.82 18.39
C GLY A 67 11.31 5.85 17.40
N LEU A 68 10.44 6.74 16.95
CA LEU A 68 10.73 7.76 15.96
C LEU A 68 11.20 9.07 16.60
N ARG A 69 12.27 9.63 16.06
CA ARG A 69 12.78 10.95 16.51
C ARG A 69 11.93 12.08 15.92
N LEU A 70 11.44 12.95 16.79
CA LEU A 70 10.64 14.11 16.40
C LEU A 70 11.48 15.40 16.37
N PRO A 71 11.11 16.37 15.52
CA PRO A 71 9.86 16.48 14.73
C PRO A 71 9.88 15.75 13.37
N GLY A 72 11.00 15.24 12.90
CA GLY A 72 11.16 14.69 11.55
C GLY A 72 11.32 15.77 10.46
N ILE A 73 11.67 15.31 9.25
CA ILE A 73 11.81 16.14 8.06
C ILE A 73 10.45 16.23 7.37
N LYS A 74 10.12 17.38 6.83
CA LYS A 74 8.88 17.65 6.09
C LYS A 74 9.22 18.11 4.68
N VAL A 75 8.72 17.41 3.67
CA VAL A 75 8.89 17.76 2.26
C VAL A 75 7.53 18.04 1.65
N SER A 76 7.33 19.23 1.08
CA SER A 76 6.11 19.56 0.34
C SER A 76 6.12 18.88 -1.03
N THR A 77 5.04 18.24 -1.41
CA THR A 77 4.86 17.64 -2.74
C THR A 77 4.15 18.56 -3.74
N GLN A 78 3.97 19.83 -3.39
CA GLN A 78 3.41 20.87 -4.25
C GLN A 78 1.99 20.56 -4.74
N ASN A 79 1.10 20.25 -3.82
CA ASN A 79 -0.32 19.95 -4.09
C ASN A 79 -0.55 18.75 -5.03
N SER A 80 0.33 17.76 -4.99
CA SER A 80 0.31 16.63 -5.93
C SER A 80 -0.63 15.49 -5.57
N SER A 81 -1.15 15.41 -4.33
CA SER A 81 -1.92 14.27 -3.81
C SER A 81 -1.14 12.95 -3.93
N PRO A 82 -0.03 12.80 -3.15
CA PRO A 82 0.81 11.60 -3.23
C PRO A 82 0.07 10.37 -2.69
N ARG A 83 0.31 9.19 -3.31
CA ARG A 83 -0.39 7.94 -2.98
C ARG A 83 0.53 6.88 -2.41
N GLU A 84 1.33 6.26 -3.24
CA GLU A 84 2.20 5.13 -2.91
C GLU A 84 3.65 5.42 -3.28
N MET A 85 4.58 4.64 -2.73
CA MET A 85 6.01 4.89 -2.89
C MET A 85 6.85 3.64 -2.96
N VAL A 86 7.99 3.75 -3.62
CA VAL A 86 9.06 2.76 -3.62
C VAL A 86 10.41 3.46 -3.58
N VAL A 87 11.39 2.84 -2.92
CA VAL A 87 12.78 3.33 -2.92
C VAL A 87 13.63 2.49 -3.85
N GLN A 88 14.37 3.17 -4.72
CA GLN A 88 15.40 2.58 -5.57
C GLN A 88 16.62 3.51 -5.62
N ASP A 89 17.83 2.98 -5.36
CA ASP A 89 19.09 3.72 -5.43
C ASP A 89 19.08 5.05 -4.64
N ASN A 90 18.61 5.00 -3.39
CA ASN A 90 18.48 6.14 -2.47
C ASN A 90 17.61 7.29 -3.01
N LYS A 91 16.69 6.96 -3.92
CA LYS A 91 15.63 7.85 -4.41
C LYS A 91 14.28 7.27 -4.08
N LEU A 92 13.39 8.12 -3.61
CA LEU A 92 12.00 7.79 -3.40
C LEU A 92 11.21 8.16 -4.65
N TYR A 93 10.58 7.18 -5.26
CA TYR A 93 9.63 7.34 -6.35
C TYR A 93 8.23 7.24 -5.76
N PHE A 94 7.40 8.23 -5.99
CA PHE A 94 6.05 8.24 -5.44
C PHE A 94 5.02 8.74 -6.45
N THR A 95 3.87 8.07 -6.46
CA THR A 95 2.75 8.34 -7.36
C THR A 95 1.92 9.52 -6.86
N ASN A 96 1.32 10.27 -7.79
CA ASN A 96 0.56 11.47 -7.49
C ASN A 96 -0.68 11.58 -8.36
N HIS A 97 -1.87 11.70 -7.74
CA HIS A 97 -3.13 11.82 -8.44
C HIS A 97 -3.30 13.19 -9.12
N ASN A 98 -3.14 14.29 -8.35
CA ASN A 98 -3.41 15.63 -8.88
C ASN A 98 -2.49 16.03 -10.04
N THR A 99 -1.27 15.53 -10.04
CA THR A 99 -0.27 15.90 -11.06
C THR A 99 -0.06 14.81 -12.10
N GLN A 100 -0.68 13.63 -11.95
CA GLN A 100 -0.60 12.49 -12.87
C GLN A 100 0.86 12.18 -13.24
N ASP A 101 1.66 11.99 -12.21
CA ASP A 101 3.09 11.76 -12.36
C ASP A 101 3.65 10.88 -11.22
N ILE A 102 4.88 10.48 -11.41
CA ILE A 102 5.74 9.91 -10.39
C ILE A 102 6.82 10.94 -10.12
N LYS A 103 6.84 11.53 -8.92
CA LYS A 103 7.91 12.42 -8.50
C LYS A 103 9.08 11.63 -7.92
N ILE A 104 10.26 12.19 -8.05
CA ILE A 104 11.53 11.60 -7.60
C ILE A 104 12.13 12.49 -6.51
N LEU A 105 12.13 12.00 -5.28
CA LEU A 105 12.74 12.66 -4.13
C LEU A 105 14.10 12.04 -3.82
N ASN A 106 15.13 12.83 -3.76
CA ASN A 106 16.46 12.41 -3.31
C ASN A 106 16.47 12.29 -1.78
N LEU A 107 16.79 11.10 -1.25
CA LEU A 107 16.78 10.83 0.18
C LEU A 107 18.02 11.31 0.94
N THR A 108 19.02 11.88 0.23
CA THR A 108 20.16 12.57 0.84
C THR A 108 19.90 14.06 1.01
N THR A 109 19.38 14.70 -0.02
CA THR A 109 19.18 16.16 -0.05
C THR A 109 17.78 16.59 0.36
N TYR A 110 16.81 15.66 0.30
CA TYR A 110 15.39 15.87 0.54
C TYR A 110 14.73 16.88 -0.42
N PHE A 111 15.27 16.97 -1.65
CA PHE A 111 14.66 17.75 -2.72
C PHE A 111 14.01 16.84 -3.76
N ILE A 112 12.85 17.25 -4.27
CA ILE A 112 12.22 16.65 -5.44
C ILE A 112 13.02 17.10 -6.66
N GLU A 113 13.68 16.14 -7.34
CA GLU A 113 14.60 16.41 -8.43
C GLU A 113 13.92 16.38 -9.80
N ASP A 114 12.86 15.57 -9.94
CA ASP A 114 12.26 15.29 -11.24
C ASP A 114 10.85 14.72 -11.11
N ALA A 115 10.15 14.58 -12.24
CA ALA A 115 8.86 13.93 -12.36
C ALA A 115 8.72 13.20 -13.69
N ILE A 116 8.06 12.04 -13.67
CA ILE A 116 7.74 11.23 -14.86
C ILE A 116 6.23 11.23 -15.04
N LYS A 117 5.75 11.74 -16.18
CA LYS A 117 4.33 11.74 -16.50
C LYS A 117 3.84 10.32 -16.80
N VAL A 118 2.60 10.05 -16.40
CA VAL A 118 1.88 8.80 -16.66
C VAL A 118 0.51 9.09 -17.26
N ASP A 119 -0.10 8.07 -17.87
CA ASP A 119 -1.38 8.23 -18.57
C ASP A 119 -2.54 7.84 -17.63
N GLY A 120 -3.02 8.77 -16.80
CA GLY A 120 -4.12 8.59 -15.84
C GLY A 120 -3.69 8.79 -14.39
N LEU A 121 -4.50 8.32 -13.44
CA LEU A 121 -4.29 8.47 -12.00
C LEU A 121 -3.51 7.26 -11.46
N PRO A 122 -2.22 7.43 -11.11
CA PRO A 122 -1.39 6.32 -10.65
C PRO A 122 -1.64 6.01 -9.17
N GLU A 123 -1.84 4.74 -8.84
CA GLU A 123 -2.00 4.26 -7.46
C GLU A 123 -0.71 3.58 -6.97
N SER A 124 -0.63 2.27 -6.99
CA SER A 124 0.53 1.52 -6.51
C SER A 124 1.74 1.63 -7.45
N ILE A 125 2.91 1.58 -6.86
CA ILE A 125 4.20 1.60 -7.55
C ILE A 125 5.16 0.60 -6.90
N VAL A 126 5.83 -0.22 -7.72
CA VAL A 126 6.88 -1.14 -7.28
C VAL A 126 8.07 -1.08 -8.24
N SER A 127 9.22 -1.62 -7.82
CA SER A 127 10.44 -1.68 -8.63
C SER A 127 10.91 -3.11 -8.83
N ASP A 128 11.39 -3.44 -10.03
CA ASP A 128 12.15 -4.66 -10.33
C ASP A 128 13.68 -4.44 -10.34
N GLY A 129 14.14 -3.28 -9.83
CA GLY A 129 15.54 -2.86 -9.81
C GLY A 129 16.00 -2.09 -11.06
N LYS A 130 15.31 -2.23 -12.19
CA LYS A 130 15.58 -1.54 -13.46
C LYS A 130 14.42 -0.69 -13.95
N ASN A 131 13.21 -1.11 -13.61
CA ASN A 131 12.00 -0.46 -14.03
C ASN A 131 11.08 -0.23 -12.82
N LEU A 132 10.27 0.81 -12.93
CA LEU A 132 9.09 1.00 -12.10
C LEU A 132 7.91 0.36 -12.82
N TRP A 133 7.03 -0.25 -12.03
CA TRP A 133 5.74 -0.75 -12.47
C TRP A 133 4.68 0.02 -11.72
N VAL A 134 3.73 0.59 -12.44
CA VAL A 134 2.76 1.55 -11.90
C VAL A 134 1.37 1.15 -12.29
N ALA A 135 0.50 0.96 -11.31
CA ALA A 135 -0.92 0.73 -11.53
C ALA A 135 -1.62 2.04 -11.86
N ILE A 136 -2.29 2.11 -13.00
CA ILE A 136 -3.16 3.23 -13.35
C ILE A 136 -4.58 2.81 -12.98
N ASN A 137 -5.02 3.28 -11.82
CA ASN A 137 -6.28 2.85 -11.23
C ASN A 137 -7.50 3.49 -11.89
N MET A 138 -7.40 4.78 -12.22
CA MET A 138 -8.47 5.58 -12.82
C MET A 138 -7.95 6.42 -13.98
N ASN A 139 -8.85 6.75 -14.86
CA ASN A 139 -8.66 7.77 -15.90
C ASN A 139 -8.87 9.17 -15.31
N GLU A 140 -8.57 10.21 -16.08
CA GLU A 140 -8.75 11.62 -15.66
C GLU A 140 -10.20 11.97 -15.32
N ASP A 141 -11.16 11.28 -15.91
CA ASP A 141 -12.60 11.44 -15.67
C ASP A 141 -13.12 10.59 -14.49
N TRP A 142 -12.22 9.99 -13.71
CA TRP A 142 -12.49 9.10 -12.57
C TRP A 142 -13.16 7.77 -12.96
N SER A 143 -13.27 7.45 -14.21
CA SER A 143 -13.65 6.09 -14.64
C SER A 143 -12.52 5.11 -14.35
N SER A 144 -12.85 3.82 -14.16
CA SER A 144 -11.83 2.79 -13.90
C SER A 144 -10.92 2.63 -15.10
N ALA A 145 -9.62 2.82 -14.90
CA ALA A 145 -8.59 2.46 -15.87
C ALA A 145 -8.30 0.96 -15.85
N THR A 146 -7.45 0.49 -16.77
CA THR A 146 -7.23 -0.95 -17.01
C THR A 146 -5.76 -1.33 -17.10
N SER A 147 -4.84 -0.41 -16.84
CA SER A 147 -3.45 -0.62 -17.24
C SER A 147 -2.44 -0.62 -16.08
N VAL A 148 -1.35 -1.33 -16.31
CA VAL A 148 -0.09 -1.21 -15.59
C VAL A 148 0.97 -0.72 -16.55
N GLN A 149 1.66 0.36 -16.20
CA GLN A 149 2.73 0.96 -16.99
C GLN A 149 4.09 0.53 -16.47
N LYS A 150 4.95 0.06 -17.38
CA LYS A 150 6.36 -0.23 -17.13
C LYS A 150 7.22 0.94 -17.56
N ILE A 151 7.98 1.50 -16.64
CA ILE A 151 8.79 2.71 -16.85
C ILE A 151 10.25 2.36 -16.61
N ASN A 152 11.11 2.66 -17.57
CA ASN A 152 12.55 2.49 -17.38
C ASN A 152 13.11 3.61 -16.49
N ILE A 153 13.77 3.23 -15.39
CA ILE A 153 14.28 4.19 -14.39
C ILE A 153 15.35 5.11 -14.98
N ALA A 154 16.25 4.58 -15.80
CA ALA A 154 17.37 5.34 -16.36
C ALA A 154 16.93 6.36 -17.42
N SER A 155 16.03 5.97 -18.32
CA SER A 155 15.51 6.87 -19.37
C SER A 155 14.30 7.71 -18.89
N LYS A 156 13.67 7.34 -17.78
CA LYS A 156 12.45 7.98 -17.26
C LYS A 156 11.29 8.01 -18.26
N THR A 157 11.16 6.94 -19.03
CA THR A 157 10.12 6.80 -20.07
C THR A 157 9.28 5.56 -19.87
N ILE A 158 7.99 5.64 -20.20
CA ILE A 158 7.12 4.48 -20.30
C ILE A 158 7.62 3.64 -21.48
N ILE A 159 8.01 2.40 -21.22
CA ILE A 159 8.51 1.48 -22.24
C ILE A 159 7.48 0.42 -22.66
N LYS A 160 6.47 0.19 -21.84
CA LYS A 160 5.37 -0.71 -22.14
C LYS A 160 4.16 -0.44 -21.25
N THR A 161 2.96 -0.61 -21.81
CA THR A 161 1.69 -0.60 -21.10
C THR A 161 1.04 -1.97 -21.23
N PHE A 162 0.53 -2.51 -20.12
CA PHE A 162 -0.12 -3.82 -20.06
C PHE A 162 -1.58 -3.65 -19.70
N GLU A 163 -2.47 -4.26 -20.47
CA GLU A 163 -3.90 -4.36 -20.14
C GLU A 163 -4.10 -5.46 -19.11
N VAL A 164 -4.57 -5.10 -17.93
CA VAL A 164 -4.72 -6.01 -16.78
C VAL A 164 -6.16 -6.13 -16.28
N GLY A 165 -7.10 -5.48 -16.95
CA GLY A 165 -8.50 -5.38 -16.54
C GLY A 165 -8.76 -4.21 -15.58
N LYS A 166 -10.05 -3.90 -15.36
CA LYS A 166 -10.49 -2.71 -14.61
C LYS A 166 -9.92 -2.62 -13.19
N GLY A 167 -9.53 -1.42 -12.80
CA GLY A 167 -9.20 -1.02 -11.42
C GLY A 167 -7.97 -1.66 -10.82
N PRO A 168 -6.80 -1.68 -11.51
CA PRO A 168 -5.56 -2.12 -10.88
C PRO A 168 -5.22 -1.22 -9.72
N GLN A 169 -4.97 -1.79 -8.54
CA GLN A 169 -4.80 -1.05 -7.30
C GLN A 169 -3.46 -1.34 -6.63
N GLN A 170 -3.27 -2.53 -6.09
CA GLN A 170 -2.02 -2.92 -5.44
C GLN A 170 -1.16 -3.77 -6.37
N LEU A 171 0.15 -3.57 -6.29
CA LEU A 171 1.16 -4.31 -7.03
C LEU A 171 2.08 -5.06 -6.08
N LEU A 172 2.44 -6.28 -6.45
CA LEU A 172 3.42 -7.09 -5.73
C LEU A 172 4.35 -7.78 -6.72
N VAL A 173 5.64 -7.52 -6.61
CA VAL A 173 6.67 -8.27 -7.36
C VAL A 173 7.00 -9.54 -6.59
N ASP A 174 6.88 -10.69 -7.25
CA ASP A 174 7.27 -11.99 -6.72
C ASP A 174 8.01 -12.78 -7.80
N GLU A 175 9.31 -12.92 -7.66
CA GLU A 175 10.21 -13.53 -8.66
C GLU A 175 10.02 -12.90 -10.06
N ASP A 176 9.62 -13.68 -11.06
CA ASP A 176 9.39 -13.24 -12.43
C ASP A 176 7.97 -12.71 -12.67
N PHE A 177 7.15 -12.61 -11.63
CA PHE A 177 5.76 -12.21 -11.74
C PHE A 177 5.45 -10.91 -11.03
N LEU A 178 4.65 -10.08 -11.69
CA LEU A 178 3.97 -8.96 -11.08
C LEU A 178 2.50 -9.33 -10.84
N TRP A 179 2.10 -9.39 -9.59
CA TRP A 179 0.72 -9.57 -9.17
C TRP A 179 0.02 -8.24 -9.05
N VAL A 180 -1.24 -8.19 -9.47
CA VAL A 180 -2.04 -6.96 -9.50
C VAL A 180 -3.39 -7.25 -8.84
N SER A 181 -3.68 -6.64 -7.70
CA SER A 181 -5.06 -6.64 -7.20
C SER A 181 -5.90 -5.64 -8.00
N ARG A 182 -7.16 -5.96 -8.17
CA ARG A 182 -8.09 -5.11 -8.88
C ARG A 182 -9.37 -4.94 -8.07
N THR A 183 -9.77 -3.69 -7.90
CA THR A 183 -11.05 -3.32 -7.28
C THR A 183 -11.64 -2.16 -8.06
N TYR A 184 -12.91 -2.25 -8.41
CA TYR A 184 -13.55 -1.23 -9.24
C TYR A 184 -15.06 -1.18 -9.04
N TYR A 185 -15.64 -0.05 -9.38
CA TYR A 185 -17.08 0.13 -9.46
C TYR A 185 -17.59 -0.18 -10.86
N ASN A 186 -18.87 -0.57 -10.96
CA ASN A 186 -19.58 -0.49 -12.23
C ASN A 186 -19.78 0.97 -12.65
N ASP A 187 -20.17 1.20 -13.92
CA ASP A 187 -20.23 2.53 -14.54
C ASP A 187 -21.19 3.52 -13.83
N ASN A 188 -22.14 3.03 -13.05
CA ASN A 188 -23.06 3.87 -12.26
C ASN A 188 -22.73 3.91 -10.75
N PHE A 189 -21.58 3.43 -10.34
CA PHE A 189 -21.07 3.42 -8.96
C PHE A 189 -21.99 2.76 -7.92
N THR A 190 -22.85 1.83 -8.35
CA THR A 190 -23.81 1.14 -7.46
C THR A 190 -23.35 -0.22 -6.98
N LYS A 191 -22.33 -0.80 -7.61
CA LYS A 191 -21.79 -2.12 -7.30
C LYS A 191 -20.27 -2.11 -7.39
N THR A 192 -19.64 -2.85 -6.50
CA THR A 192 -18.20 -3.07 -6.47
C THR A 192 -17.86 -4.45 -6.98
N PHE A 193 -16.72 -4.57 -7.63
CA PHE A 193 -16.18 -5.81 -8.19
C PHE A 193 -14.71 -5.92 -7.85
N PHE A 194 -14.19 -7.14 -7.87
CA PHE A 194 -12.79 -7.39 -7.61
C PHE A 194 -12.24 -8.55 -8.43
N GLY A 195 -10.96 -8.54 -8.65
CA GLY A 195 -10.23 -9.55 -9.40
C GLY A 195 -8.74 -9.52 -9.08
N THR A 196 -7.99 -10.40 -9.69
CA THR A 196 -6.52 -10.41 -9.67
C THR A 196 -6.01 -10.59 -11.10
N SER A 197 -4.91 -9.93 -11.40
CA SER A 197 -4.17 -10.18 -12.63
C SER A 197 -2.71 -10.48 -12.30
N GLN A 198 -2.02 -11.10 -13.24
CA GLN A 198 -0.61 -11.44 -13.12
C GLN A 198 0.07 -11.15 -14.44
N ILE A 199 1.21 -10.49 -14.41
CA ILE A 199 2.06 -10.25 -15.57
C ILE A 199 3.33 -11.08 -15.38
N ASN A 200 3.67 -11.94 -16.33
CA ASN A 200 5.02 -12.49 -16.41
C ASN A 200 5.95 -11.37 -16.90
N MET A 201 6.84 -10.88 -16.05
CA MET A 201 7.70 -9.71 -16.36
C MET A 201 8.76 -9.99 -17.41
N ILE A 202 9.06 -11.29 -17.69
CA ILE A 202 10.01 -11.74 -18.70
C ILE A 202 9.34 -11.87 -20.07
N THR A 203 8.22 -12.60 -20.16
CA THR A 203 7.53 -12.86 -21.43
C THR A 203 6.54 -11.76 -21.79
N GLY A 204 5.99 -11.06 -20.81
CA GLY A 204 4.94 -10.08 -20.97
C GLY A 204 3.55 -10.69 -21.11
N GLU A 205 3.38 -11.98 -20.84
CA GLU A 205 2.09 -12.64 -20.79
C GLU A 205 1.27 -12.12 -19.60
N VAL A 206 -0.04 -11.90 -19.80
CA VAL A 206 -0.96 -11.41 -18.80
C VAL A 206 -2.06 -12.44 -18.56
N LYS A 207 -2.25 -12.85 -17.31
CA LYS A 207 -3.43 -13.57 -16.84
C LYS A 207 -4.37 -12.62 -16.12
N ILE A 208 -5.69 -12.77 -16.32
CA ILE A 208 -6.73 -11.96 -15.70
C ILE A 208 -7.81 -12.86 -15.15
N LEU A 209 -8.17 -12.72 -13.88
CA LEU A 209 -9.27 -13.42 -13.25
C LEU A 209 -10.19 -12.46 -12.50
N GLU A 210 -11.49 -12.55 -12.79
CA GLU A 210 -12.57 -11.83 -12.10
C GLU A 210 -13.22 -12.73 -11.07
N TYR A 211 -13.41 -12.22 -9.85
CA TYR A 211 -14.10 -12.98 -8.79
C TYR A 211 -15.57 -12.58 -8.61
N GLY A 212 -16.01 -11.52 -9.31
CA GLY A 212 -17.37 -11.02 -9.23
C GLY A 212 -17.51 -9.86 -8.25
N LYS A 213 -18.64 -9.81 -7.52
CA LYS A 213 -18.93 -8.73 -6.57
C LYS A 213 -18.01 -8.81 -5.35
N GLY A 214 -17.52 -7.67 -4.89
CA GLY A 214 -16.64 -7.57 -3.72
C GLY A 214 -16.49 -6.15 -3.22
N SER A 215 -15.72 -5.97 -2.12
CA SER A 215 -15.41 -4.68 -1.55
C SER A 215 -14.37 -3.94 -2.39
N VAL A 216 -14.45 -2.59 -2.41
CA VAL A 216 -13.41 -1.71 -2.98
C VAL A 216 -12.29 -1.48 -1.99
N CYS A 217 -12.60 -1.35 -0.69
CA CYS A 217 -11.59 -1.25 0.35
C CYS A 217 -10.96 -2.63 0.64
N GLY A 218 -9.71 -2.63 1.09
CA GLY A 218 -9.00 -3.86 1.43
C GLY A 218 -8.67 -4.72 0.21
N GLY A 219 -8.27 -4.11 -0.90
CA GLY A 219 -7.79 -4.83 -2.09
C GLY A 219 -6.31 -5.23 -2.00
N ASP A 220 -5.78 -5.46 -0.80
CA ASP A 220 -4.36 -5.65 -0.56
C ASP A 220 -3.83 -6.99 -1.05
N LEU A 221 -2.58 -6.96 -1.49
CA LEU A 221 -1.76 -8.11 -1.84
C LEU A 221 -0.45 -8.08 -1.05
N PHE A 222 -0.05 -9.22 -0.51
CA PHE A 222 1.26 -9.39 0.12
C PHE A 222 1.73 -10.83 0.03
N LYS A 223 3.03 -11.06 0.26
CA LYS A 223 3.62 -12.39 0.34
C LYS A 223 3.98 -12.72 1.78
N THR A 224 3.63 -13.93 2.22
CA THR A 224 4.05 -14.52 3.48
C THR A 224 4.18 -16.03 3.33
N ASP A 225 5.16 -16.65 4.00
CA ASP A 225 5.44 -18.09 3.92
C ASP A 225 5.45 -18.64 2.48
N GLY A 226 6.07 -17.88 1.55
CA GLY A 226 6.19 -18.27 0.14
C GLY A 226 4.90 -18.18 -0.69
N LEU A 227 3.77 -17.79 -0.12
CA LEU A 227 2.48 -17.68 -0.80
C LEU A 227 2.04 -16.22 -0.94
N VAL A 228 1.40 -15.90 -2.05
CA VAL A 228 0.76 -14.60 -2.27
C VAL A 228 -0.66 -14.66 -1.70
N TYR A 229 -0.96 -13.75 -0.80
CA TYR A 229 -2.27 -13.57 -0.19
C TYR A 229 -2.95 -12.32 -0.72
N ARG A 230 -4.27 -12.34 -0.72
CA ARG A 230 -5.09 -11.15 -0.93
C ARG A 230 -6.22 -11.07 0.07
N THR A 231 -6.75 -9.87 0.26
CA THR A 231 -7.99 -9.67 1.03
C THR A 231 -9.15 -10.44 0.43
N TYR A 232 -9.85 -11.17 1.30
CA TYR A 232 -11.00 -11.99 0.93
C TYR A 232 -11.96 -12.17 2.11
N ASN A 233 -13.21 -11.74 1.92
CA ASN A 233 -14.35 -12.02 2.84
C ASN A 233 -14.01 -11.82 4.33
N GLY A 234 -13.54 -10.63 4.70
CA GLY A 234 -13.22 -10.25 6.08
C GLY A 234 -11.93 -10.87 6.65
N GLY A 235 -11.02 -11.29 5.79
CA GLY A 235 -9.70 -11.78 6.11
C GLY A 235 -8.82 -11.77 4.87
N VAL A 236 -7.84 -12.64 4.83
CA VAL A 236 -6.94 -12.85 3.68
C VAL A 236 -6.91 -14.32 3.30
N ALA A 237 -6.75 -14.62 2.03
CA ALA A 237 -6.62 -15.99 1.55
C ALA A 237 -5.52 -16.09 0.48
N PRO A 238 -4.81 -17.23 0.40
CA PRO A 238 -3.76 -17.41 -0.59
C PRO A 238 -4.34 -17.55 -2.00
N LEU A 239 -3.53 -17.20 -2.98
CA LEU A 239 -3.78 -17.36 -4.40
C LEU A 239 -2.96 -18.53 -4.94
N ASN A 240 -3.56 -19.33 -5.80
CA ASN A 240 -2.82 -20.36 -6.54
C ASN A 240 -2.28 -19.83 -7.89
N ALA A 241 -1.57 -20.68 -8.62
CA ALA A 241 -0.96 -20.33 -9.92
C ALA A 241 -1.99 -19.92 -11.01
N GLU A 242 -3.26 -20.29 -10.86
CA GLU A 242 -4.34 -19.91 -11.75
C GLU A 242 -5.11 -18.67 -11.24
N LEU A 243 -4.53 -17.94 -10.28
CA LEU A 243 -5.10 -16.75 -9.61
C LEU A 243 -6.37 -17.06 -8.80
N MET A 244 -6.72 -18.32 -8.58
CA MET A 244 -7.88 -18.71 -7.80
C MET A 244 -7.60 -18.43 -6.31
N ILE A 245 -8.57 -17.84 -5.63
CA ILE A 245 -8.56 -17.69 -4.17
C ILE A 245 -8.78 -19.08 -3.56
N GLU A 246 -7.97 -19.46 -2.58
CA GLU A 246 -8.09 -20.74 -1.87
C GLU A 246 -8.74 -20.53 -0.48
N PRO A 247 -10.07 -20.67 -0.35
CA PRO A 247 -10.79 -20.33 0.89
C PRO A 247 -10.39 -21.19 2.10
N LEU A 248 -9.86 -22.40 1.89
CA LEU A 248 -9.41 -23.28 2.97
C LEU A 248 -8.16 -22.77 3.68
N GLY A 249 -7.35 -21.94 2.99
CA GLY A 249 -6.20 -21.26 3.57
C GLY A 249 -6.50 -19.88 4.12
N LYS A 250 -7.78 -19.52 4.31
CA LYS A 250 -8.18 -18.18 4.78
C LYS A 250 -7.76 -17.95 6.23
N ILE A 251 -7.14 -16.78 6.46
CA ILE A 251 -6.72 -16.28 7.77
C ILE A 251 -7.55 -15.04 8.12
N GLY A 252 -8.07 -15.01 9.35
CA GLY A 252 -9.00 -13.98 9.82
C GLY A 252 -10.44 -14.23 9.35
N SER A 253 -11.42 -13.84 10.18
CA SER A 253 -12.84 -13.97 9.90
C SER A 253 -13.61 -12.84 10.55
N TYR A 254 -13.34 -11.63 10.06
CA TYR A 254 -13.93 -10.39 10.52
C TYR A 254 -15.10 -9.98 9.61
N ASN A 255 -15.81 -8.94 9.99
CA ASN A 255 -16.81 -8.36 9.09
C ASN A 255 -16.11 -7.78 7.85
N SER A 256 -16.50 -8.26 6.68
CA SER A 256 -15.89 -7.84 5.40
C SER A 256 -16.05 -6.35 5.09
N ASN A 257 -17.09 -5.71 5.64
CA ASN A 257 -17.30 -4.27 5.47
C ASN A 257 -16.38 -3.43 6.38
N ASN A 258 -15.79 -4.06 7.39
CA ASN A 258 -14.95 -3.41 8.39
C ASN A 258 -13.45 -3.69 8.14
N LEU A 259 -13.12 -4.67 7.31
CA LEU A 259 -11.72 -4.91 6.93
C LEU A 259 -11.24 -3.75 6.06
N TYR A 260 -10.34 -2.95 6.62
CA TYR A 260 -9.84 -1.73 5.99
C TYR A 260 -8.54 -1.97 5.22
N SER A 261 -7.62 -2.71 5.83
CA SER A 261 -6.31 -3.02 5.25
C SER A 261 -5.80 -4.38 5.69
N ALA A 262 -4.88 -4.93 4.90
CA ALA A 262 -4.13 -6.12 5.23
C ALA A 262 -2.70 -6.02 4.73
N ASN A 263 -1.75 -6.55 5.49
CA ASN A 263 -0.36 -6.68 5.08
C ASN A 263 0.29 -7.87 5.78
N GLY A 264 1.44 -8.31 5.32
CA GLY A 264 2.17 -9.43 5.90
C GLY A 264 3.67 -9.25 5.90
N THR A 265 4.31 -9.90 6.85
CA THR A 265 5.75 -10.19 6.85
C THR A 265 5.92 -11.69 6.66
N GLU A 266 7.16 -12.19 6.65
CA GLU A 266 7.43 -13.64 6.59
C GLU A 266 6.76 -14.44 7.72
N GLU A 267 6.45 -13.82 8.86
CA GLU A 267 5.95 -14.53 10.05
C GLU A 267 4.58 -14.03 10.52
N LYS A 268 4.12 -12.87 10.09
CA LYS A 268 2.93 -12.20 10.65
C LYS A 268 2.04 -11.61 9.59
N ILE A 269 0.75 -11.66 9.86
CA ILE A 269 -0.31 -11.07 9.04
C ILE A 269 -1.05 -10.04 9.90
N PHE A 270 -1.14 -8.83 9.39
CA PHE A 270 -1.83 -7.70 10.01
C PHE A 270 -3.16 -7.46 9.30
N LEU A 271 -4.24 -7.40 10.07
CA LEU A 271 -5.59 -7.12 9.57
C LEU A 271 -6.14 -5.89 10.28
N GLY A 272 -6.24 -4.78 9.59
CA GLY A 272 -6.78 -3.53 10.09
C GLY A 272 -8.30 -3.50 9.99
N ILE A 273 -8.96 -3.28 11.12
CA ILE A 273 -10.41 -3.27 11.20
C ILE A 273 -10.87 -1.90 11.69
N THR A 274 -11.78 -1.28 10.94
CA THR A 274 -12.48 -0.07 11.34
C THR A 274 -14.00 -0.30 11.27
N SER A 275 -14.75 0.30 12.17
CA SER A 275 -16.21 0.17 12.18
C SER A 275 -16.93 1.44 11.76
N ASP A 276 -16.44 2.58 12.19
CA ASP A 276 -17.05 3.89 12.03
C ASP A 276 -16.10 5.00 11.60
N TYR A 277 -14.86 4.61 11.25
CA TYR A 277 -13.77 5.52 10.86
C TYR A 277 -13.37 6.50 11.97
N GLN A 278 -13.61 6.16 13.23
CA GLN A 278 -13.20 6.93 14.40
C GLN A 278 -12.30 6.09 15.30
N GLU A 279 -11.36 6.73 15.99
CA GLU A 279 -10.51 6.03 16.95
C GLU A 279 -11.24 5.69 18.27
N PRO A 280 -10.91 4.57 18.91
CA PRO A 280 -9.84 3.65 18.53
C PRO A 280 -10.31 2.58 17.52
N ASP A 281 -9.43 2.27 16.57
CA ASP A 281 -9.55 1.08 15.73
C ASP A 281 -8.62 -0.05 16.20
N THR A 282 -8.71 -1.22 15.58
CA THR A 282 -7.93 -2.40 15.99
C THR A 282 -7.20 -3.03 14.81
N VAL A 283 -5.94 -3.40 15.04
CA VAL A 283 -5.18 -4.26 14.12
C VAL A 283 -4.98 -5.62 14.78
N PHE A 284 -5.55 -6.65 14.17
CA PHE A 284 -5.38 -8.05 14.57
C PHE A 284 -4.13 -8.62 13.95
N VAL A 285 -3.29 -9.27 14.76
CA VAL A 285 -2.04 -9.89 14.31
C VAL A 285 -2.16 -11.39 14.39
N HIS A 286 -2.10 -12.03 13.24
CA HIS A 286 -2.10 -13.49 13.11
C HIS A 286 -0.71 -14.00 12.73
N ASN A 287 -0.40 -15.25 13.10
CA ASN A 287 0.70 -15.98 12.52
C ASN A 287 0.29 -16.64 11.18
N ASN A 288 1.24 -17.23 10.47
CA ASN A 288 0.99 -17.89 9.18
C ASN A 288 0.11 -19.14 9.26
N PHE A 289 -0.15 -19.65 10.47
CA PHE A 289 -1.09 -20.75 10.72
C PHE A 289 -2.52 -20.27 10.98
N GLY A 290 -2.74 -18.95 10.98
CA GLY A 290 -4.03 -18.32 11.21
C GLY A 290 -4.39 -18.11 12.68
N GLU A 291 -3.49 -18.42 13.61
CA GLU A 291 -3.72 -18.20 15.03
C GLU A 291 -3.59 -16.71 15.37
N LEU A 292 -4.56 -16.15 16.11
CA LEU A 292 -4.50 -14.79 16.62
C LEU A 292 -3.44 -14.71 17.74
N GLU A 293 -2.39 -13.92 17.52
CA GLU A 293 -1.33 -13.73 18.51
C GLU A 293 -1.64 -12.59 19.48
N HIS A 294 -2.17 -11.48 18.97
CA HIS A 294 -2.55 -10.32 19.77
C HIS A 294 -3.29 -9.26 18.93
N GLU A 295 -3.68 -8.17 19.59
CA GLU A 295 -4.39 -7.04 19.03
C GLU A 295 -3.63 -5.74 19.35
N TYR A 296 -3.57 -4.83 18.39
CA TYR A 296 -3.09 -3.47 18.59
C TYR A 296 -4.26 -2.49 18.56
N ILE A 297 -4.40 -1.71 19.61
CA ILE A 297 -5.33 -0.57 19.63
C ILE A 297 -4.62 0.63 19.02
N VAL A 298 -5.18 1.17 17.95
CA VAL A 298 -4.54 2.16 17.07
C VAL A 298 -5.46 3.38 16.84
N GLY A 299 -5.02 4.33 16.04
CA GLY A 299 -5.84 5.44 15.58
C GLY A 299 -6.88 5.02 14.53
N ALA A 300 -7.63 5.99 14.01
CA ALA A 300 -8.68 5.74 13.03
C ALA A 300 -8.11 5.30 11.68
N SER A 301 -8.74 4.29 11.08
CA SER A 301 -8.45 3.82 9.71
C SER A 301 -6.99 3.37 9.55
N PRO A 302 -6.58 2.25 10.19
CA PRO A 302 -5.24 1.71 10.04
C PRO A 302 -5.02 1.26 8.59
N GLY A 303 -4.19 2.00 7.82
CA GLY A 303 -4.07 1.85 6.37
C GLY A 303 -2.86 1.05 5.92
N ASP A 304 -1.69 1.22 6.59
CA ASP A 304 -0.46 0.59 6.13
C ASP A 304 0.49 0.25 7.28
N TYR A 305 1.42 -0.64 7.02
CA TYR A 305 2.28 -1.29 8.01
C TYR A 305 3.74 -1.34 7.54
N ALA A 306 4.66 -1.05 8.43
CA ALA A 306 6.08 -1.23 8.17
C ALA A 306 6.79 -1.83 9.39
N VAL A 307 7.81 -2.63 9.16
CA VAL A 307 8.59 -3.29 10.21
C VAL A 307 10.06 -2.92 10.07
N TRP A 308 10.67 -2.53 11.17
CA TRP A 308 12.11 -2.30 11.27
C TRP A 308 12.73 -3.27 12.25
N THR A 309 13.70 -4.06 11.79
CA THR A 309 14.41 -5.01 12.64
C THR A 309 15.63 -4.34 13.25
N ILE A 310 15.73 -4.43 14.57
CA ILE A 310 16.88 -3.92 15.33
C ILE A 310 18.04 -4.91 15.17
N ASN A 311 19.04 -4.52 14.44
CA ASN A 311 20.30 -5.28 14.31
C ASN A 311 21.21 -5.12 15.53
#